data_f4a30cbc2ba7b9ea67492659cc03fe22
#
_entry.id   f4a30cbc2ba7b9ea67492659cc03fe22
#
_cell.length_a   1.000
_cell.length_b   1.000
_cell.length_c   1.000
_cell.angle_alpha   90.00
_cell.angle_beta   90.00
_cell.angle_gamma   90.00
#
_symmetry.space_group_name_H-M   'P 1'
#
loop_
_entity.id
_entity.type
_entity.pdbx_description
1 polymer ?
#
loop_
_entity_poly.entity_id
_entity_poly.type
_entity_poly.pdbx_seq_one_letter_code
_entity_poly.pdbx_strand_id
1 'polypeptide(L)'
;EHADLIPVTARGTEEISRVQIPFRSWAVTTHGAVILRPDGTPDSDWKAHMLECLSSYADRLTSMQHIITELMDARGINAWARLNYEYEGTPVYLVMKHRDSTKLDELNAVGDEIERVFSTEGFYIHRNSNNIAWLPCPVEKGLAVSWLLEKLRQERGVFPVMGLGDSLSDHRFMKLCSWFGLPRQSQFAEAISQRIFGEQ
;
A
#
# COMPACT_ATOMS: atom_id res chain seq x y z
N GLU A 1 29.47 12.76 -4.52
CA GLU A 1 28.46 11.73 -4.88
C GLU A 1 27.21 12.00 -4.03
N HIS A 2 26.04 11.93 -4.63
CA HIS A 2 24.77 12.17 -3.96
C HIS A 2 23.93 10.87 -4.04
N ALA A 3 23.28 10.51 -2.95
CA ALA A 3 22.30 9.41 -2.94
C ALA A 3 20.91 9.99 -3.21
N ASP A 4 20.15 9.32 -4.06
CA ASP A 4 18.72 9.63 -4.22
C ASP A 4 17.92 9.00 -3.08
N LEU A 5 17.09 9.80 -2.42
CA LEU A 5 16.14 9.33 -1.42
C LEU A 5 14.76 9.19 -2.10
N ILE A 6 14.30 7.95 -2.21
CA ILE A 6 13.03 7.61 -2.87
C ILE A 6 12.06 7.10 -1.79
N PRO A 7 11.01 7.85 -1.42
CA PRO A 7 10.00 7.34 -0.52
C PRO A 7 9.16 6.24 -1.17
N VAL A 8 8.87 5.18 -0.40
CA VAL A 8 7.97 4.08 -0.79
C VAL A 8 6.91 3.94 0.28
N THR A 9 5.69 4.40 0.01
CA THR A 9 4.68 4.60 1.06
C THR A 9 3.28 4.14 0.67
N ALA A 10 2.48 3.81 1.69
CA ALA A 10 1.04 3.61 1.56
C ALA A 10 0.25 4.93 1.40
N ARG A 11 0.86 6.07 1.76
CA ARG A 11 0.22 7.37 1.65
C ARG A 11 -0.11 7.71 0.21
N GLY A 12 -1.27 8.36 0.02
CA GLY A 12 -1.68 8.89 -1.29
C GLY A 12 -0.80 10.06 -1.73
N THR A 13 -0.92 10.41 -3.01
CA THR A 13 -0.14 11.49 -3.63
C THR A 13 -0.35 12.83 -2.92
N GLU A 14 -1.56 13.13 -2.49
CA GLU A 14 -1.85 14.35 -1.72
C GLU A 14 -1.25 14.29 -0.31
N GLU A 15 -1.24 13.12 0.31
CA GLU A 15 -0.74 12.95 1.68
C GLU A 15 0.78 13.04 1.77
N ILE A 16 1.51 12.54 0.78
CA ILE A 16 2.96 12.61 0.75
C ILE A 16 3.45 14.06 0.62
N SER A 17 2.70 14.93 -0.06
CA SER A 17 3.04 16.35 -0.20
C SER A 17 3.08 17.09 1.15
N ARG A 18 2.42 16.56 2.18
CA ARG A 18 2.39 17.12 3.54
C ARG A 18 3.59 16.70 4.40
N VAL A 19 4.40 15.77 3.90
CA VAL A 19 5.61 15.33 4.62
C VAL A 19 6.70 16.36 4.42
N GLN A 20 7.20 16.92 5.53
CA GLN A 20 8.21 18.00 5.52
C GLN A 20 9.63 17.49 5.25
N ILE A 21 9.78 16.56 4.33
CA ILE A 21 11.07 16.08 3.83
C ILE A 21 11.16 16.50 2.37
N PRO A 22 12.22 17.20 1.95
CA PRO A 22 12.38 17.66 0.58
C PRO A 22 12.79 16.48 -0.32
N PHE A 23 11.83 15.61 -0.65
CA PHE A 23 12.05 14.59 -1.67
C PHE A 23 12.27 15.28 -3.03
N ARG A 24 13.45 15.09 -3.61
CA ARG A 24 13.86 15.70 -4.90
C ARG A 24 14.06 14.65 -5.99
N SER A 25 13.71 13.43 -5.71
CA SER A 25 13.83 12.30 -6.63
C SER A 25 12.46 11.69 -6.89
N TRP A 26 12.42 10.53 -7.43
CA TRP A 26 11.21 9.75 -7.62
C TRP A 26 10.52 9.44 -6.29
N ALA A 27 9.23 9.11 -6.36
CA ALA A 27 8.48 8.61 -5.19
C ALA A 27 7.51 7.50 -5.62
N VAL A 28 7.35 6.51 -4.76
CA VAL A 28 6.34 5.45 -4.91
C VAL A 28 5.28 5.67 -3.83
N THR A 29 4.06 5.99 -4.23
CA THR A 29 2.96 6.35 -3.33
C THR A 29 1.77 5.41 -3.50
N THR A 30 0.76 5.55 -2.64
CA THR A 30 -0.51 4.82 -2.71
C THR A 30 -0.31 3.32 -2.84
N HIS A 31 0.49 2.73 -1.92
CA HIS A 31 0.86 1.30 -1.94
C HIS A 31 1.53 0.82 -3.24
N GLY A 32 2.08 1.71 -4.05
CA GLY A 32 2.68 1.39 -5.34
C GLY A 32 1.78 1.66 -6.55
N ALA A 33 0.54 2.13 -6.34
CA ALA A 33 -0.31 2.52 -7.46
C ALA A 33 0.26 3.70 -8.25
N VAL A 34 0.98 4.62 -7.60
CA VAL A 34 1.52 5.81 -8.25
C VAL A 34 3.04 5.85 -8.12
N ILE A 35 3.71 6.11 -9.23
CA ILE A 35 5.12 6.49 -9.27
C ILE A 35 5.17 7.95 -9.70
N LEU A 36 5.75 8.80 -8.85
CA LEU A 36 5.97 10.22 -9.13
C LEU A 36 7.38 10.44 -9.63
N ARG A 37 7.52 11.26 -10.66
CA ARG A 37 8.77 11.80 -11.17
C ARG A 37 9.37 12.85 -10.22
N PRO A 38 10.63 13.24 -10.40
CA PRO A 38 11.25 14.29 -9.58
C PRO A 38 10.54 15.65 -9.65
N ASP A 39 9.78 15.92 -10.71
CA ASP A 39 8.95 17.13 -10.86
C ASP A 39 7.58 17.04 -10.17
N GLY A 40 7.29 15.91 -9.52
CA GLY A 40 6.04 15.64 -8.82
C GLY A 40 4.91 15.15 -9.74
N THR A 41 5.12 15.01 -11.04
CA THR A 41 4.12 14.47 -11.97
C THR A 41 4.12 12.94 -11.95
N PRO A 42 2.98 12.27 -12.16
CA PRO A 42 2.94 10.82 -12.34
C PRO A 42 3.75 10.36 -13.56
N ASP A 43 4.48 9.27 -13.41
CA ASP A 43 5.13 8.61 -14.55
C ASP A 43 4.07 8.10 -15.53
N SER A 44 4.16 8.49 -16.80
CA SER A 44 3.13 8.22 -17.81
C SER A 44 2.97 6.73 -18.12
N ASP A 45 4.09 6.00 -18.14
CA ASP A 45 4.08 4.59 -18.54
C ASP A 45 3.52 3.73 -17.41
N TRP A 46 3.92 4.04 -16.15
CA TRP A 46 3.34 3.40 -14.96
C TRP A 46 1.86 3.74 -14.80
N LYS A 47 1.47 5.01 -15.03
CA LYS A 47 0.07 5.45 -15.01
C LYS A 47 -0.77 4.63 -15.99
N ALA A 48 -0.33 4.51 -17.24
CA ALA A 48 -1.05 3.76 -18.28
C ALA A 48 -1.20 2.28 -17.89
N HIS A 49 -0.10 1.64 -17.44
CA HIS A 49 -0.10 0.26 -16.96
C HIS A 49 -1.08 0.07 -15.79
N MET A 50 -1.05 0.97 -14.80
CA MET A 50 -1.90 0.85 -13.63
C MET A 50 -3.38 1.07 -13.95
N LEU A 51 -3.71 2.03 -14.83
CA LEU A 51 -5.09 2.25 -15.28
C LEU A 51 -5.66 1.02 -16.00
N GLU A 52 -4.86 0.38 -16.84
CA GLU A 52 -5.25 -0.89 -17.48
C GLU A 52 -5.52 -1.98 -16.43
N CYS A 53 -4.58 -2.19 -15.51
CA CYS A 53 -4.74 -3.18 -14.44
C CYS A 53 -5.98 -2.91 -13.57
N LEU A 54 -6.24 -1.66 -13.20
CA LEU A 54 -7.34 -1.29 -12.30
C LEU A 54 -8.71 -1.30 -12.97
N SER A 55 -8.79 -1.29 -14.29
CA SER A 55 -10.06 -1.23 -15.03
C SER A 55 -11.05 -2.33 -14.63
N SER A 56 -10.56 -3.54 -14.34
CA SER A 56 -11.40 -4.68 -13.90
C SER A 56 -11.77 -4.67 -12.42
N TYR A 57 -11.23 -3.75 -11.62
CA TYR A 57 -11.46 -3.70 -10.18
C TYR A 57 -12.42 -2.59 -9.74
N ALA A 58 -12.65 -1.57 -10.56
CA ALA A 58 -13.41 -0.37 -10.19
C ALA A 58 -14.83 -0.69 -9.68
N ASP A 59 -15.59 -1.47 -10.44
CA ASP A 59 -16.95 -1.88 -10.07
C ASP A 59 -16.96 -2.79 -8.84
N ARG A 60 -15.98 -3.68 -8.73
CA ARG A 60 -15.84 -4.59 -7.60
C ARG A 60 -15.53 -3.84 -6.31
N LEU A 61 -14.64 -2.86 -6.35
CA LEU A 61 -14.32 -1.99 -5.22
C LEU A 61 -15.53 -1.18 -4.76
N THR A 62 -16.30 -0.64 -5.71
CA THR A 62 -17.53 0.12 -5.42
C THR A 62 -18.60 -0.77 -4.80
N SER A 63 -18.83 -1.95 -5.36
CA SER A 63 -19.79 -2.92 -4.82
C SER A 63 -19.38 -3.38 -3.42
N MET A 64 -18.09 -3.65 -3.19
CA MET A 64 -17.58 -4.03 -1.88
C MET A 64 -17.79 -2.92 -0.84
N GLN A 65 -17.51 -1.66 -1.21
CA GLN A 65 -17.76 -0.51 -0.33
C GLN A 65 -19.23 -0.43 0.08
N HIS A 66 -20.15 -0.62 -0.84
CA HIS A 66 -21.60 -0.59 -0.58
C HIS A 66 -21.99 -1.66 0.44
N ILE A 67 -21.61 -2.92 0.19
CA ILE A 67 -21.90 -4.04 1.09
C ILE A 67 -21.30 -3.80 2.49
N ILE A 68 -20.06 -3.34 2.58
CA ILE A 68 -19.42 -3.02 3.87
C ILE A 68 -20.21 -1.95 4.61
N THR A 69 -20.64 -0.90 3.92
CA THR A 69 -21.39 0.20 4.53
C THR A 69 -22.73 -0.30 5.08
N GLU A 70 -23.46 -1.09 4.29
CA GLU A 70 -24.73 -1.70 4.72
C GLU A 70 -24.55 -2.62 5.95
N LEU A 71 -23.49 -3.43 5.97
CA LEU A 71 -23.19 -4.31 7.10
C LEU A 71 -22.86 -3.53 8.38
N MET A 72 -22.09 -2.45 8.26
CA MET A 72 -21.75 -1.59 9.40
C MET A 72 -22.99 -0.90 9.94
N ASP A 73 -23.83 -0.34 9.07
CA ASP A 73 -25.07 0.36 9.45
C ASP A 73 -26.06 -0.60 10.13
N ALA A 74 -26.27 -1.80 9.56
CA ALA A 74 -27.16 -2.82 10.11
C ALA A 74 -26.74 -3.30 11.53
N ARG A 75 -25.44 -3.21 11.83
CA ARG A 75 -24.88 -3.63 13.12
C ARG A 75 -24.62 -2.47 14.09
N GLY A 76 -24.87 -1.24 13.67
CA GLY A 76 -24.57 -0.05 14.47
C GLY A 76 -23.08 0.14 14.75
N ILE A 77 -22.20 -0.31 13.86
CA ILE A 77 -20.75 -0.22 14.02
C ILE A 77 -20.28 1.20 13.68
N ASN A 78 -19.63 1.85 14.63
CA ASN A 78 -19.12 3.22 14.44
C ASN A 78 -17.79 3.25 13.65
N ALA A 79 -17.87 2.86 12.38
CA ALA A 79 -16.76 2.80 11.46
C ALA A 79 -17.11 3.51 10.14
N TRP A 80 -16.15 3.56 9.23
CA TRP A 80 -16.36 4.08 7.89
C TRP A 80 -15.60 3.24 6.87
N ALA A 81 -16.12 3.16 5.66
CA ALA A 81 -15.47 2.56 4.51
C ALA A 81 -15.30 3.60 3.40
N ARG A 82 -14.10 3.72 2.85
CA ARG A 82 -13.78 4.72 1.82
C ARG A 82 -12.91 4.13 0.73
N LEU A 83 -13.27 4.44 -0.51
CA LEU A 83 -12.39 4.27 -1.66
C LEU A 83 -11.30 5.34 -1.66
N ASN A 84 -10.09 4.94 -1.95
CA ASN A 84 -9.00 5.84 -2.24
C ASN A 84 -8.85 5.95 -3.76
N TYR A 85 -8.71 7.18 -4.22
CA TYR A 85 -8.71 7.52 -5.64
C TYR A 85 -7.37 8.13 -6.02
N GLU A 86 -6.90 7.78 -7.21
CA GLU A 86 -5.78 8.43 -7.89
C GLU A 86 -6.16 8.67 -9.36
N TYR A 87 -5.29 9.28 -10.13
CA TYR A 87 -5.45 9.43 -11.57
C TYR A 87 -6.82 10.01 -11.99
N GLU A 88 -7.18 11.15 -11.37
CA GLU A 88 -8.39 11.91 -11.74
C GLU A 88 -9.71 11.16 -11.49
N GLY A 89 -9.74 10.31 -10.47
CA GLY A 89 -10.96 9.64 -10.01
C GLY A 89 -10.99 8.13 -10.22
N THR A 90 -9.86 7.50 -10.50
CA THR A 90 -9.78 6.03 -10.53
C THR A 90 -9.72 5.46 -9.12
N PRO A 91 -10.65 4.56 -8.71
CA PRO A 91 -10.58 3.90 -7.43
C PRO A 91 -9.41 2.91 -7.41
N VAL A 92 -8.54 3.03 -6.41
CA VAL A 92 -7.31 2.24 -6.31
C VAL A 92 -7.44 1.14 -5.28
N TYR A 93 -7.98 1.44 -4.11
CA TYR A 93 -8.22 0.47 -3.05
C TYR A 93 -9.32 0.94 -2.10
N LEU A 94 -9.87 0.00 -1.35
CA LEU A 94 -10.88 0.25 -0.32
C LEU A 94 -10.25 0.11 1.06
N VAL A 95 -10.55 1.04 1.95
CA VAL A 95 -10.16 0.95 3.37
C VAL A 95 -11.37 1.11 4.26
N MET A 96 -11.49 0.25 5.26
CA MET A 96 -12.44 0.34 6.38
C MET A 96 -11.69 0.64 7.66
N LYS A 97 -12.18 1.60 8.45
CA LYS A 97 -11.54 2.03 9.69
C LYS A 97 -12.57 2.28 10.78
N HIS A 98 -12.34 1.74 11.98
CA HIS A 98 -13.15 2.05 13.16
C HIS A 98 -12.75 3.42 13.74
N ARG A 99 -13.73 4.19 14.23
CA ARG A 99 -13.46 5.47 14.89
C ARG A 99 -12.83 5.31 16.26
N ASP A 100 -13.10 4.19 16.92
CA ASP A 100 -12.45 3.75 18.15
C ASP A 100 -11.42 2.66 17.83
N SER A 101 -10.14 2.97 18.03
CA SER A 101 -9.03 2.06 17.71
C SER A 101 -8.97 0.81 18.60
N THR A 102 -9.75 0.76 19.69
CA THR A 102 -9.84 -0.42 20.56
C THR A 102 -10.83 -1.47 20.05
N LYS A 103 -11.64 -1.13 19.04
CA LYS A 103 -12.72 -1.95 18.49
C LYS A 103 -12.34 -2.71 17.23
N LEU A 104 -11.13 -3.26 17.20
CA LEU A 104 -10.65 -4.02 16.05
C LEU A 104 -11.47 -5.29 15.79
N ASP A 105 -12.01 -5.92 16.83
CA ASP A 105 -12.81 -7.14 16.70
C ASP A 105 -14.11 -6.89 15.92
N GLU A 106 -14.72 -5.72 16.09
CA GLU A 106 -15.91 -5.34 15.31
C GLU A 106 -15.56 -5.18 13.81
N LEU A 107 -14.41 -4.60 13.49
CA LEU A 107 -13.91 -4.52 12.11
C LEU A 107 -13.60 -5.89 11.53
N ASN A 108 -12.93 -6.76 12.30
CA ASN A 108 -12.59 -8.09 11.86
C ASN A 108 -13.84 -8.91 11.54
N ALA A 109 -14.89 -8.81 12.36
CA ALA A 109 -16.16 -9.49 12.11
C ALA A 109 -16.83 -9.07 10.80
N VAL A 110 -16.76 -7.76 10.45
CA VAL A 110 -17.22 -7.28 9.14
C VAL A 110 -16.32 -7.77 8.01
N GLY A 111 -15.00 -7.69 8.19
CA GLY A 111 -14.03 -8.15 7.21
C GLY A 111 -14.20 -9.63 6.87
N ASP A 112 -14.34 -10.48 7.89
CA ASP A 112 -14.54 -11.92 7.72
C ASP A 112 -15.87 -12.26 7.01
N GLU A 113 -16.90 -11.44 7.21
CA GLU A 113 -18.14 -11.60 6.49
C GLU A 113 -18.02 -11.19 5.03
N ILE A 114 -17.33 -10.09 4.74
CA ILE A 114 -17.04 -9.70 3.37
C ILE A 114 -16.29 -10.79 2.62
N GLU A 115 -15.29 -11.40 3.24
CA GLU A 115 -14.53 -12.52 2.63
C GLU A 115 -15.39 -13.77 2.37
N ARG A 116 -16.52 -13.92 3.06
CA ARG A 116 -17.47 -15.01 2.80
C ARG A 116 -18.50 -14.71 1.71
N VAL A 117 -18.97 -13.46 1.62
CA VAL A 117 -20.08 -13.10 0.72
C VAL A 117 -19.63 -12.44 -0.58
N PHE A 118 -18.39 -11.99 -0.63
CA PHE A 118 -17.83 -11.31 -1.79
C PHE A 118 -16.54 -12.01 -2.25
N SER A 119 -16.39 -12.24 -3.55
CA SER A 119 -15.15 -12.82 -4.08
C SER A 119 -13.99 -11.84 -3.90
N THR A 120 -13.03 -12.20 -3.06
CA THR A 120 -11.79 -11.44 -2.84
C THR A 120 -10.65 -11.89 -3.75
N GLU A 121 -10.91 -12.76 -4.73
CA GLU A 121 -9.92 -13.16 -5.73
C GLU A 121 -9.35 -11.94 -6.46
N GLY A 122 -8.02 -11.89 -6.58
CA GLY A 122 -7.31 -10.75 -7.16
C GLY A 122 -7.10 -9.58 -6.21
N PHE A 123 -7.56 -9.67 -4.96
CA PHE A 123 -7.21 -8.73 -3.90
C PHE A 123 -6.28 -9.37 -2.88
N TYR A 124 -5.42 -8.57 -2.28
CA TYR A 124 -4.83 -8.91 -1.00
C TYR A 124 -5.40 -8.02 0.10
N ILE A 125 -5.50 -8.58 1.31
CA ILE A 125 -6.11 -7.89 2.42
C ILE A 125 -5.01 -7.49 3.39
N HIS A 126 -4.96 -6.20 3.69
CA HIS A 126 -4.04 -5.65 4.67
C HIS A 126 -4.81 -5.32 5.94
N ARG A 127 -4.52 -6.07 7.01
CA ARG A 127 -5.11 -5.84 8.34
C ARG A 127 -4.05 -5.23 9.25
N ASN A 128 -4.42 -4.20 9.95
CA ASN A 128 -3.55 -3.48 10.86
C ASN A 128 -4.35 -3.08 12.14
N SER A 129 -3.72 -2.42 13.10
CA SER A 129 -4.28 -2.18 14.43
C SER A 129 -5.64 -1.47 14.48
N ASN A 130 -6.06 -0.79 13.42
CA ASN A 130 -7.31 -0.03 13.41
C ASN A 130 -7.98 0.08 12.03
N ASN A 131 -7.49 -0.65 11.03
CA ASN A 131 -8.08 -0.64 9.70
C ASN A 131 -7.91 -1.98 8.97
N ILE A 132 -8.80 -2.21 8.02
CA ILE A 132 -8.68 -3.29 7.03
C ILE A 132 -8.74 -2.64 5.66
N ALA A 133 -7.83 -3.02 4.77
CA ALA A 133 -7.80 -2.54 3.41
C ALA A 133 -7.80 -3.71 2.41
N TRP A 134 -8.60 -3.57 1.37
CA TRP A 134 -8.65 -4.47 0.22
C TRP A 134 -7.96 -3.80 -0.95
N LEU A 135 -6.83 -4.35 -1.34
CA LEU A 135 -5.99 -3.80 -2.40
C LEU A 135 -5.98 -4.76 -3.58
N PRO A 136 -6.28 -4.31 -4.79
CA PRO A 136 -6.03 -5.08 -6.01
C PRO A 136 -4.57 -5.58 -6.04
N CYS A 137 -4.35 -6.82 -6.43
CA CYS A 137 -2.99 -7.41 -6.47
C CYS A 137 -1.96 -6.60 -7.27
N PRO A 138 -2.31 -5.87 -8.34
CA PRO A 138 -1.38 -4.98 -9.02
C PRO A 138 -0.91 -3.78 -8.17
N VAL A 139 -1.69 -3.37 -7.16
CA VAL A 139 -1.36 -2.26 -6.26
C VAL A 139 -0.40 -2.76 -5.17
N GLU A 140 0.89 -2.83 -5.50
CA GLU A 140 1.89 -3.45 -4.62
C GLU A 140 3.25 -2.72 -4.73
N LYS A 141 3.80 -2.33 -3.58
CA LYS A 141 5.06 -1.56 -3.48
C LYS A 141 6.23 -2.24 -4.21
N GLY A 142 6.35 -3.56 -4.12
CA GLY A 142 7.44 -4.29 -4.76
C GLY A 142 7.35 -4.27 -6.28
N LEU A 143 6.15 -4.35 -6.85
CA LEU A 143 5.94 -4.22 -8.30
C LEU A 143 6.35 -2.83 -8.79
N ALA A 144 5.90 -1.79 -8.11
CA ALA A 144 6.25 -0.41 -8.45
C ALA A 144 7.75 -0.13 -8.31
N VAL A 145 8.38 -0.61 -7.24
CA VAL A 145 9.83 -0.46 -7.05
C VAL A 145 10.61 -1.27 -8.09
N SER A 146 10.16 -2.48 -8.45
CA SER A 146 10.79 -3.27 -9.51
C SER A 146 10.78 -2.51 -10.84
N TRP A 147 9.62 -1.98 -11.22
CA TRP A 147 9.46 -1.14 -12.42
C TRP A 147 10.40 0.07 -12.40
N LEU A 148 10.41 0.81 -11.30
CA LEU A 148 11.22 2.02 -11.16
C LEU A 148 12.72 1.69 -11.21
N LEU A 149 13.17 0.64 -10.52
CA LEU A 149 14.57 0.23 -10.54
C LEU A 149 15.03 -0.21 -11.93
N GLU A 150 14.18 -0.91 -12.68
CA GLU A 150 14.47 -1.29 -14.06
C GLU A 150 14.65 -0.05 -14.95
N LYS A 151 13.72 0.90 -14.88
CA LYS A 151 13.80 2.19 -15.60
C LYS A 151 15.08 2.95 -15.26
N LEU A 152 15.41 3.09 -13.97
CA LEU A 152 16.61 3.79 -13.52
C LEU A 152 17.90 3.06 -13.95
N ARG A 153 17.92 1.72 -13.98
CA ARG A 153 19.06 0.96 -14.47
C ARG A 153 19.29 1.12 -15.97
N GLN A 154 18.23 1.24 -16.75
CA GLN A 154 18.32 1.53 -18.18
C GLN A 154 18.90 2.93 -18.44
N GLU A 155 18.54 3.92 -17.60
CA GLU A 155 19.01 5.30 -17.73
C GLU A 155 20.43 5.52 -17.21
N ARG A 156 20.81 4.86 -16.11
CA ARG A 156 22.01 5.18 -15.32
C ARG A 156 23.03 4.04 -15.19
N GLY A 157 22.70 2.87 -15.73
CA GLY A 157 23.47 1.64 -15.50
C GLY A 157 23.20 1.00 -14.14
N VAL A 158 24.07 0.08 -13.73
CA VAL A 158 23.94 -0.66 -12.45
C VAL A 158 24.45 0.21 -11.30
N PHE A 159 23.67 0.30 -10.24
CA PHE A 159 24.00 1.03 -9.00
C PHE A 159 23.50 0.25 -7.77
N PRO A 160 24.15 0.42 -6.62
CA PRO A 160 23.69 -0.19 -5.38
C PRO A 160 22.43 0.51 -4.86
N VAL A 161 21.53 -0.27 -4.27
CA VAL A 161 20.28 0.22 -3.66
C VAL A 161 20.20 -0.26 -2.23
N MET A 162 19.87 0.63 -1.30
CA MET A 162 19.57 0.30 0.09
C MET A 162 18.09 0.51 0.35
N GLY A 163 17.40 -0.52 0.85
CA GLY A 163 16.00 -0.46 1.28
C GLY A 163 15.90 -0.28 2.78
N LEU A 164 15.00 0.61 3.24
CA LEU A 164 14.66 0.76 4.66
C LEU A 164 13.15 0.60 4.79
N GLY A 165 12.70 -0.22 5.73
CA GLY A 165 11.28 -0.46 5.96
C GLY A 165 11.02 -1.01 7.36
N ASP A 166 9.78 -0.93 7.85
CA ASP A 166 9.40 -1.34 9.20
C ASP A 166 8.30 -2.41 9.22
N SER A 167 7.54 -2.52 8.14
CA SER A 167 6.41 -3.45 8.03
C SER A 167 6.76 -4.72 7.25
N LEU A 168 6.02 -5.79 7.50
CA LEU A 168 6.13 -7.04 6.74
C LEU A 168 5.87 -6.82 5.23
N SER A 169 4.99 -5.88 4.89
CA SER A 169 4.70 -5.55 3.50
C SER A 169 5.88 -4.88 2.79
N ASP A 170 6.77 -4.19 3.52
CA ASP A 170 7.94 -3.54 2.95
C ASP A 170 9.00 -4.53 2.48
N HIS A 171 9.02 -5.74 3.04
CA HIS A 171 9.92 -6.79 2.58
C HIS A 171 9.79 -7.05 1.07
N ARG A 172 8.62 -6.84 0.49
CA ARG A 172 8.38 -7.08 -0.94
C ARG A 172 9.25 -6.19 -1.82
N PHE A 173 9.47 -4.92 -1.46
CA PHE A 173 10.40 -4.07 -2.19
C PHE A 173 11.84 -4.16 -1.65
N MET A 174 12.02 -4.35 -0.35
CA MET A 174 13.36 -4.41 0.25
C MET A 174 14.20 -5.57 -0.31
N LYS A 175 13.59 -6.71 -0.60
CA LYS A 175 14.29 -7.86 -1.23
C LYS A 175 14.82 -7.58 -2.65
N LEU A 176 14.41 -6.48 -3.29
CA LEU A 176 14.90 -6.03 -4.59
C LEU A 176 16.16 -5.16 -4.47
N CYS A 177 16.48 -4.74 -3.25
CA CYS A 177 17.62 -3.88 -2.96
C CYS A 177 18.91 -4.70 -2.76
N SER A 178 20.06 -4.05 -2.95
CA SER A 178 21.38 -4.68 -2.70
C SER A 178 21.58 -4.98 -1.21
N TRP A 179 21.06 -4.11 -0.35
CA TRP A 179 20.99 -4.25 1.09
C TRP A 179 19.67 -3.72 1.61
N PHE A 180 19.26 -4.19 2.77
CA PHE A 180 18.14 -3.60 3.48
C PHE A 180 18.41 -3.51 4.99
N GLY A 181 17.78 -2.53 5.63
CA GLY A 181 17.84 -2.31 7.06
C GLY A 181 16.43 -2.20 7.67
N LEU A 182 16.35 -2.55 8.95
CA LEU A 182 15.12 -2.54 9.74
C LEU A 182 15.31 -1.66 10.96
N PRO A 183 14.33 -0.84 11.34
CA PRO A 183 14.29 -0.23 12.65
C PRO A 183 14.27 -1.32 13.73
N ARG A 184 14.97 -1.07 14.84
CA ARG A 184 15.05 -2.02 15.95
C ARG A 184 13.67 -2.44 16.49
N GLN A 185 12.74 -1.50 16.54
CA GLN A 185 11.35 -1.71 16.96
C GLN A 185 10.46 -1.62 15.71
N SER A 186 10.26 -2.75 15.03
CA SER A 186 9.43 -2.84 13.83
C SER A 186 8.73 -4.18 13.77
N GLN A 187 7.56 -4.24 13.12
CA GLN A 187 6.83 -5.50 12.91
C GLN A 187 7.73 -6.59 12.32
N PHE A 188 8.61 -6.19 11.40
CA PHE A 188 9.47 -7.16 10.72
C PHE A 188 10.59 -7.66 11.64
N ALA A 189 11.19 -6.78 12.45
CA ALA A 189 12.21 -7.17 13.43
C ALA A 189 11.61 -8.11 14.50
N GLU A 190 10.40 -7.81 14.99
CA GLU A 190 9.67 -8.66 15.94
C GLU A 190 9.36 -10.04 15.34
N ALA A 191 8.86 -10.09 14.11
CA ALA A 191 8.58 -11.36 13.43
C ALA A 191 9.84 -12.22 13.23
N ILE A 192 11.00 -11.60 12.95
CA ILE A 192 12.28 -12.30 12.86
C ILE A 192 12.68 -12.84 14.23
N SER A 193 12.63 -12.03 15.28
CA SER A 193 13.00 -12.44 16.66
C SER A 193 12.14 -13.61 17.13
N GLN A 194 10.82 -13.54 16.94
CA GLN A 194 9.91 -14.63 17.30
C GLN A 194 10.24 -15.92 16.55
N ARG A 195 10.54 -15.83 15.26
CA ARG A 195 10.77 -17.01 14.42
C ARG A 195 12.15 -17.65 14.68
N ILE A 196 13.18 -16.86 14.93
CA ILE A 196 14.56 -17.34 15.07
C ILE A 196 14.89 -17.71 16.53
N PHE A 197 14.45 -16.88 17.49
CA PHE A 197 14.83 -17.02 18.89
C PHE A 197 13.72 -17.51 19.81
N GLY A 198 12.47 -17.62 19.31
CA GLY A 198 11.34 -18.03 20.12
C GLY A 198 10.97 -17.02 21.23
N GLU A 199 11.40 -15.78 21.08
CA GLU A 199 11.12 -14.70 22.03
C GLU A 199 9.64 -14.28 21.86
N GLN A 200 8.90 -14.28 23.01
CA GLN A 200 7.52 -13.78 23.12
C GLN A 200 7.50 -12.31 23.52
#